data_cfa9fa6a098ab0bf37b538fb76b7d328
#
_entry.id   cfa9fa6a098ab0bf37b538fb76b7d328
#
_cell.length_a   1.000
_cell.length_b   1.000
_cell.length_c   1.000
_cell.angle_alpha   90.00
_cell.angle_beta   90.00
_cell.angle_gamma   90.00
#
_symmetry.space_group_name_H-M   'P 1'
#
loop_
_entity.id
_entity.type
_entity.pdbx_description
1 polymer ?
#
loop_
_entity_poly.entity_id
_entity_poly.type
_entity_poly.pdbx_seq_one_letter_code
_entity_poly.pdbx_strand_id
1 'polypeptide(L)'
;MALLVAAYCVIVADGRILLSHWNENGNSGWTLPGGGLEPYEDPTDAAVREVFEETGYRAELDELIGIDSHIVPPERRFHGATEPLQALRIVYRARVIGGELTNELDGSTDEAAWFGLDEVAELRRVGLVDVGLRLAGLSA
;
A
#
# COMPACT_ATOMS: atom_id res chain seq x y z
N MET A 1 12.07 -17.08 11.81
CA MET A 1 10.92 -16.17 11.77
C MET A 1 10.84 -15.53 10.39
N ALA A 2 9.65 -15.51 9.81
CA ALA A 2 9.47 -14.83 8.53
C ALA A 2 9.19 -13.35 8.76
N LEU A 3 9.95 -12.49 8.08
CA LEU A 3 9.85 -11.04 8.20
C LEU A 3 9.81 -10.42 6.81
N LEU A 4 8.82 -9.57 6.58
CA LEU A 4 8.72 -8.75 5.37
C LEU A 4 8.79 -7.29 5.78
N VAL A 5 9.59 -6.51 5.07
CA VAL A 5 9.59 -5.05 5.22
C VAL A 5 9.00 -4.47 3.93
N ALA A 6 8.00 -3.62 4.07
CA ALA A 6 7.30 -3.03 2.93
C ALA A 6 7.09 -1.54 3.16
N ALA A 7 7.02 -0.77 2.09
CA ALA A 7 6.85 0.67 2.13
C ALA A 7 5.61 1.08 1.34
N TYR A 8 4.82 1.97 1.92
CA TYR A 8 3.51 2.38 1.37
C TYR A 8 3.35 3.89 1.46
N CYS A 9 2.44 4.42 0.65
CA CYS A 9 2.16 5.85 0.62
C CYS A 9 0.69 6.15 0.85
N VAL A 10 0.44 7.20 1.64
CA VAL A 10 -0.86 7.86 1.70
C VAL A 10 -0.75 9.09 0.81
N ILE A 11 -1.48 9.09 -0.29
CA ILE A 11 -1.47 10.15 -1.29
C ILE A 11 -2.89 10.70 -1.38
N VAL A 12 -3.06 11.94 -0.91
CA VAL A 12 -4.37 12.61 -0.92
C VAL A 12 -4.26 13.90 -1.70
N ALA A 13 -5.21 14.12 -2.60
CA ALA A 13 -5.31 15.34 -3.38
C ALA A 13 -6.79 15.65 -3.61
N ASP A 14 -7.18 16.90 -3.41
CA ASP A 14 -8.56 17.38 -3.65
C ASP A 14 -9.62 16.53 -2.92
N GLY A 15 -9.33 16.13 -1.68
CA GLY A 15 -10.26 15.35 -0.87
C GLY A 15 -10.38 13.87 -1.28
N ARG A 16 -9.47 13.39 -2.13
CA ARG A 16 -9.46 12.01 -2.61
C ARG A 16 -8.15 11.33 -2.27
N ILE A 17 -8.22 10.03 -2.02
CA ILE A 17 -7.06 9.18 -1.75
C ILE A 17 -6.82 8.24 -2.92
N LEU A 18 -5.54 8.05 -3.27
CA LEU A 18 -5.12 7.11 -4.30
C LEU A 18 -4.98 5.72 -3.69
N LEU A 19 -5.66 4.74 -4.25
CA LEU A 19 -5.59 3.36 -3.81
C LEU A 19 -5.29 2.43 -4.98
N SER A 20 -4.66 1.30 -4.67
CA SER A 20 -4.42 0.22 -5.61
C SER A 20 -5.31 -0.95 -5.25
N HIS A 21 -5.81 -1.67 -6.24
CA HIS A 21 -6.64 -2.86 -6.00
C HIS A 21 -5.75 -4.10 -5.98
N TRP A 22 -5.60 -4.67 -4.79
CA TRP A 22 -4.84 -5.90 -4.59
C TRP A 22 -5.72 -7.09 -4.96
N ASN A 23 -5.14 -8.03 -5.72
CA ASN A 23 -5.83 -9.22 -6.19
C ASN A 23 -4.82 -10.36 -6.31
N GLU A 24 -4.80 -11.23 -5.30
CA GLU A 24 -3.80 -12.30 -5.21
C GLU A 24 -4.37 -13.50 -4.47
N ASN A 25 -4.13 -14.69 -4.99
CA ASN A 25 -4.53 -15.96 -4.33
C ASN A 25 -6.02 -16.03 -3.95
N GLY A 26 -6.89 -15.49 -4.79
CA GLY A 26 -8.32 -15.50 -4.54
C GLY A 26 -8.82 -14.46 -3.56
N ASN A 27 -7.91 -13.64 -3.03
CA ASN A 27 -8.24 -12.52 -2.14
C ASN A 27 -8.12 -11.21 -2.89
N SER A 28 -8.94 -10.25 -2.56
CA SER A 28 -8.89 -8.93 -3.20
C SER A 28 -9.35 -7.84 -2.24
N GLY A 29 -8.93 -6.61 -2.52
CA GLY A 29 -9.35 -5.45 -1.76
C GLY A 29 -8.50 -4.25 -2.13
N TRP A 30 -9.02 -3.07 -1.88
CA TRP A 30 -8.28 -1.84 -2.09
C TRP A 30 -7.24 -1.68 -0.98
N THR A 31 -6.07 -1.20 -1.34
CA THR A 31 -4.94 -1.03 -0.42
C THR A 31 -4.20 0.27 -0.73
N LEU A 32 -3.33 0.68 0.19
CA LEU A 32 -2.41 1.77 -0.10
C LEU A 32 -1.44 1.31 -1.18
N PRO A 33 -1.05 2.20 -2.11
CA PRO A 33 0.01 1.84 -3.05
C PRO A 33 1.33 1.64 -2.32
N GLY A 34 2.05 0.59 -2.68
CA GLY A 34 3.29 0.22 -2.04
C GLY A 34 3.54 -1.28 -2.11
N GLY A 35 4.60 -1.73 -1.46
CA GLY A 35 4.95 -3.14 -1.43
C GLY A 35 6.31 -3.42 -0.82
N GLY A 36 6.76 -4.65 -0.95
CA GLY A 36 8.00 -5.11 -0.35
C GLY A 36 9.25 -4.48 -0.92
N LEU A 37 10.24 -4.28 -0.07
CA LEU A 37 11.56 -3.83 -0.49
C LEU A 37 12.25 -4.92 -1.30
N GLU A 38 12.97 -4.51 -2.34
CA GLU A 38 13.93 -5.38 -3.01
C GLU A 38 15.22 -5.45 -2.19
N PRO A 39 16.06 -6.48 -2.42
CA PRO A 39 17.32 -6.59 -1.68
C PRO A 39 18.15 -5.30 -1.78
N TYR A 40 18.61 -4.81 -0.62
CA TYR A 40 19.43 -3.60 -0.47
C TYR A 40 18.75 -2.29 -0.86
N GLU A 41 17.45 -2.32 -1.13
CA GLU A 41 16.68 -1.12 -1.46
C GLU A 41 16.31 -0.36 -0.19
N ASP A 42 16.44 0.97 -0.23
CA ASP A 42 15.95 1.81 0.87
C ASP A 42 14.42 1.91 0.83
N PRO A 43 13.77 1.98 2.00
CA PRO A 43 12.30 2.10 2.04
C PRO A 43 11.74 3.28 1.24
N THR A 44 12.45 4.42 1.22
CA THR A 44 12.02 5.59 0.46
C THR A 44 12.00 5.29 -1.05
N ASP A 45 13.02 4.61 -1.55
CA ASP A 45 13.10 4.24 -2.96
C ASP A 45 12.04 3.20 -3.31
N ALA A 46 11.81 2.24 -2.40
CA ALA A 46 10.79 1.22 -2.59
C ALA A 46 9.40 1.85 -2.70
N ALA A 47 9.09 2.81 -1.84
CA ALA A 47 7.80 3.49 -1.86
C ALA A 47 7.57 4.19 -3.21
N VAL A 48 8.56 4.94 -3.70
CA VAL A 48 8.46 5.65 -4.98
C VAL A 48 8.33 4.68 -6.14
N ARG A 49 9.14 3.62 -6.14
CA ARG A 49 9.10 2.59 -7.18
C ARG A 49 7.74 1.89 -7.24
N GLU A 50 7.24 1.47 -6.10
CA GLU A 50 5.97 0.74 -6.02
C GLU A 50 4.79 1.62 -6.45
N VAL A 51 4.76 2.89 -6.05
CA VAL A 51 3.72 3.80 -6.50
C VAL A 51 3.72 3.91 -8.02
N PHE A 52 4.90 4.04 -8.62
CA PHE A 52 5.00 4.11 -10.07
C PHE A 52 4.54 2.82 -10.76
N GLU A 53 4.99 1.68 -10.26
CA GLU A 53 4.61 0.38 -10.84
C GLU A 53 3.10 0.15 -10.78
N GLU A 54 2.47 0.51 -9.66
CA GLU A 54 1.05 0.21 -9.44
C GLU A 54 0.11 1.26 -10.00
N THR A 55 0.52 2.51 -10.09
CA THR A 55 -0.38 3.61 -10.43
C THR A 55 0.03 4.41 -11.66
N GLY A 56 1.27 4.29 -12.12
CA GLY A 56 1.80 5.11 -13.20
C GLY A 56 2.26 6.49 -12.78
N TYR A 57 2.00 6.87 -11.53
CA TYR A 57 2.40 8.19 -11.03
C TYR A 57 3.81 8.19 -10.46
N ARG A 58 4.50 9.30 -10.65
CA ARG A 58 5.73 9.58 -9.91
C ARG A 58 5.37 10.36 -8.67
N ALA A 59 5.80 9.85 -7.53
CA ALA A 59 5.51 10.43 -6.23
C ALA A 59 6.74 11.05 -5.60
N GLU A 60 6.53 12.09 -4.81
CA GLU A 60 7.55 12.65 -3.94
C GLU A 60 7.09 12.45 -2.50
N LEU A 61 7.98 11.92 -1.66
CA LEU A 61 7.66 11.66 -0.27
C LEU A 61 7.80 12.95 0.53
N ASP A 62 6.78 13.27 1.34
CA ASP A 62 6.80 14.45 2.19
C ASP A 62 7.33 14.14 3.58
N GLU A 63 6.84 13.06 4.20
CA GLU A 63 7.33 12.65 5.52
C GLU A 63 6.98 11.20 5.83
N LEU A 64 7.74 10.59 6.72
CA LEU A 64 7.40 9.31 7.33
C LEU A 64 6.32 9.57 8.38
N ILE A 65 5.17 8.92 8.26
CA ILE A 65 4.06 9.11 9.20
C ILE A 65 3.87 7.97 10.16
N GLY A 66 4.52 6.84 9.96
CA GLY A 66 4.51 5.78 10.95
C GLY A 66 4.98 4.44 10.41
N ILE A 67 5.16 3.52 11.35
CA ILE A 67 5.51 2.13 11.06
C ILE A 67 4.49 1.27 11.78
N ASP A 68 3.87 0.36 11.03
CA ASP A 68 2.89 -0.57 11.55
C ASP A 68 3.43 -1.98 11.47
N SER A 69 3.14 -2.80 12.47
CA SER A 69 3.52 -4.21 12.48
C SER A 69 2.26 -5.05 12.38
N HIS A 70 2.23 -5.93 11.40
CA HIS A 70 1.08 -6.80 11.15
C HIS A 70 1.54 -8.25 11.09
N ILE A 71 0.84 -9.13 11.79
CA ILE A 71 1.15 -10.56 11.81
C ILE A 71 0.14 -11.28 10.92
N VAL A 72 0.66 -11.99 9.92
CA VAL A 72 -0.14 -12.85 9.05
C VAL A 72 0.02 -14.29 9.55
N PRO A 73 -1.05 -14.93 10.05
CA PRO A 73 -0.93 -16.32 10.52
C PRO A 73 -0.59 -17.26 9.36
N PRO A 74 0.03 -18.42 9.66
CA PRO A 74 0.49 -19.33 8.61
C PRO A 74 -0.60 -19.72 7.61
N GLU A 75 -1.81 -19.94 8.08
CA GLU A 75 -2.94 -20.38 7.26
C GLU A 75 -3.43 -19.32 6.26
N ARG A 76 -3.01 -18.06 6.44
CA ARG A 76 -3.34 -16.97 5.52
C ARG A 76 -2.22 -16.61 4.57
N ARG A 77 -1.07 -17.29 4.66
CA ARG A 77 0.09 -16.97 3.81
C ARG A 77 0.01 -17.70 2.47
N PHE A 78 0.30 -19.00 2.49
CA PHE A 78 0.24 -19.87 1.31
C PHE A 78 0.00 -21.28 1.78
N HIS A 79 -0.44 -22.14 0.88
CA HIS A 79 -0.70 -23.54 1.22
C HIS A 79 0.57 -24.21 1.73
N GLY A 80 0.49 -24.82 2.91
CA GLY A 80 1.61 -25.52 3.52
C GLY A 80 2.54 -24.64 4.36
N ALA A 81 2.25 -23.36 4.51
CA ALA A 81 3.04 -22.48 5.37
C ALA A 81 2.96 -22.95 6.82
N THR A 82 4.12 -22.98 7.53
CA THR A 82 4.21 -23.48 8.90
C THR A 82 4.53 -22.40 9.92
N GLU A 83 4.87 -21.19 9.50
CA GLU A 83 5.16 -20.10 10.43
C GLU A 83 4.43 -18.82 10.03
N PRO A 84 4.14 -17.95 11.01
CA PRO A 84 3.54 -16.67 10.70
C PRO A 84 4.54 -15.74 10.01
N LEU A 85 4.00 -14.73 9.31
CA LEU A 85 4.77 -13.66 8.71
C LEU A 85 4.57 -12.38 9.52
N GLN A 86 5.65 -11.74 9.94
CA GLN A 86 5.57 -10.40 10.49
C GLN A 86 5.87 -9.41 9.36
N ALA A 87 4.93 -8.53 9.08
CA ALA A 87 5.09 -7.49 8.08
C ALA A 87 5.29 -6.15 8.78
N LEU A 88 6.45 -5.54 8.58
CA LEU A 88 6.70 -4.16 9.00
C LEU A 88 6.34 -3.26 7.84
N ARG A 89 5.35 -2.40 8.04
CA ARG A 89 4.81 -1.55 6.99
C ARG A 89 5.18 -0.11 7.31
N ILE A 90 6.09 0.44 6.51
CA ILE A 90 6.60 1.80 6.65
C ILE A 90 5.72 2.69 5.81
N VAL A 91 5.05 3.67 6.42
CA VAL A 91 4.05 4.48 5.74
C VAL A 91 4.51 5.93 5.65
N TYR A 92 4.49 6.45 4.42
CA TYR A 92 4.85 7.83 4.11
C TYR A 92 3.63 8.61 3.66
N ARG A 93 3.63 9.91 3.93
CA ARG A 93 2.77 10.83 3.20
C ARG A 93 3.51 11.26 1.95
N ALA A 94 2.83 11.24 0.82
CA ALA A 94 3.44 11.58 -0.46
C ALA A 94 2.47 12.34 -1.35
N ARG A 95 2.99 12.93 -2.42
CA ARG A 95 2.20 13.63 -3.42
C ARG A 95 2.63 13.24 -4.82
N VAL A 96 1.74 13.37 -5.77
CA VAL A 96 2.02 13.11 -7.17
C VAL A 96 2.75 14.31 -7.77
N ILE A 97 3.89 14.06 -8.42
CA ILE A 97 4.67 15.09 -9.10
C ILE A 97 4.77 14.87 -10.60
N GLY A 98 4.24 13.78 -11.13
CA GLY A 98 4.28 13.51 -12.57
C GLY A 98 3.67 12.14 -12.88
N GLY A 99 3.74 11.77 -14.16
CA GLY A 99 3.17 10.52 -14.63
C GLY A 99 1.69 10.60 -14.92
N GLU A 100 1.11 9.47 -15.29
CA GLU A 100 -0.30 9.35 -15.62
C GLU A 100 -0.86 8.08 -14.97
N LEU A 101 -2.11 8.15 -14.51
CA LEU A 101 -2.77 6.99 -13.92
C LEU A 101 -2.82 5.85 -14.91
N THR A 102 -2.19 4.73 -14.54
CA THR A 102 -2.07 3.55 -15.39
C THR A 102 -2.17 2.32 -14.50
N ASN A 103 -2.91 1.32 -14.93
CA ASN A 103 -3.04 0.09 -14.16
C ASN A 103 -1.84 -0.82 -14.40
N GLU A 104 -1.39 -1.50 -13.34
CA GLU A 104 -0.33 -2.50 -13.42
C GLU A 104 -0.84 -3.73 -14.16
N LEU A 105 -0.02 -4.31 -15.05
CA LEU A 105 -0.43 -5.45 -15.89
C LEU A 105 -0.06 -6.81 -15.30
N ASP A 106 1.11 -6.96 -14.72
CA ASP A 106 1.64 -8.26 -14.31
C ASP A 106 2.04 -8.35 -12.85
N GLY A 107 1.40 -7.57 -11.98
CA GLY A 107 1.70 -7.54 -10.56
C GLY A 107 0.56 -8.09 -9.70
N SER A 108 0.71 -7.94 -8.39
CA SER A 108 -0.31 -8.33 -7.42
C SER A 108 -1.46 -7.33 -7.34
N THR A 109 -1.33 -6.16 -7.99
CA THR A 109 -2.42 -5.20 -8.12
C THR A 109 -2.85 -5.12 -9.59
N ASP A 110 -4.12 -4.87 -9.82
CA ASP A 110 -4.70 -4.88 -11.16
C ASP A 110 -5.37 -3.56 -11.56
N GLU A 111 -5.52 -2.65 -10.62
CA GLU A 111 -6.18 -1.36 -10.87
C GLU A 111 -5.70 -0.32 -9.88
N ALA A 112 -5.66 0.94 -10.29
CA ALA A 112 -5.41 2.06 -9.40
C ALA A 112 -6.49 3.11 -9.63
N ALA A 113 -6.97 3.74 -8.56
CA ALA A 113 -8.04 4.71 -8.67
C ALA A 113 -8.04 5.69 -7.49
N TRP A 114 -8.64 6.85 -7.70
CA TRP A 114 -8.87 7.85 -6.68
C TRP A 114 -10.28 7.69 -6.11
N PHE A 115 -10.38 7.75 -4.79
CA PHE A 115 -11.66 7.68 -4.08
C PHE A 115 -11.79 8.87 -3.15
N GLY A 116 -13.01 9.42 -3.05
CA GLY A 116 -13.29 10.41 -2.04
C GLY A 116 -13.01 9.85 -0.65
N LEU A 117 -12.47 10.66 0.24
CA LEU A 117 -12.21 10.20 1.61
C LEU A 117 -13.49 9.73 2.30
N ASP A 118 -14.63 10.29 1.93
CA ASP A 118 -15.94 9.88 2.46
C ASP A 118 -16.46 8.58 1.85
N GLU A 119 -15.85 8.10 0.76
CA GLU A 119 -16.24 6.86 0.10
C GLU A 119 -15.47 5.64 0.61
N VAL A 120 -14.34 5.85 1.29
CA VAL A 120 -13.45 4.76 1.68
C VAL A 120 -14.14 3.72 2.56
N ALA A 121 -15.02 4.17 3.46
CA ALA A 121 -15.74 3.27 4.37
C ALA A 121 -16.64 2.26 3.62
N GLU A 122 -17.04 2.57 2.39
CA GLU A 122 -17.89 1.72 1.56
C GLU A 122 -17.09 0.70 0.74
N LEU A 123 -15.76 0.83 0.71
CA LEU A 123 -14.91 -0.02 -0.12
C LEU A 123 -14.58 -1.33 0.59
N ARG A 124 -14.49 -2.40 -0.20
CA ARG A 124 -13.84 -3.61 0.26
C ARG A 124 -12.34 -3.33 0.27
N ARG A 125 -11.77 -3.24 1.45
CA ARG A 125 -10.39 -2.78 1.62
C ARG A 125 -9.64 -3.60 2.65
N VAL A 126 -8.31 -3.64 2.49
CA VAL A 126 -7.44 -4.26 3.49
C VAL A 126 -7.24 -3.29 4.67
N GLY A 127 -6.94 -3.84 5.84
CA GLY A 127 -6.78 -3.04 7.06
C GLY A 127 -5.72 -1.95 6.99
N LEU A 128 -4.74 -2.10 6.11
CA LEU A 128 -3.68 -1.11 5.94
C LEU A 128 -4.22 0.27 5.52
N VAL A 129 -5.34 0.32 4.79
CA VAL A 129 -5.94 1.60 4.40
C VAL A 129 -6.36 2.37 5.64
N ASP A 130 -7.02 1.70 6.59
CA ASP A 130 -7.45 2.35 7.83
C ASP A 130 -6.26 2.76 8.70
N VAL A 131 -5.21 1.94 8.73
CA VAL A 131 -3.96 2.28 9.41
C VAL A 131 -3.36 3.54 8.82
N GLY A 132 -3.27 3.62 7.49
CA GLY A 132 -2.71 4.77 6.80
C GLY A 132 -3.50 6.05 7.06
N LEU A 133 -4.82 5.97 6.99
CA LEU A 133 -5.69 7.11 7.28
C LEU A 133 -5.49 7.61 8.71
N ARG A 134 -5.40 6.69 9.67
CA ARG A 134 -5.18 7.05 11.07
C ARG A 134 -3.82 7.72 11.25
N LEU A 135 -2.76 7.17 10.65
CA LEU A 135 -1.42 7.74 10.74
C LEU A 135 -1.35 9.13 10.10
N ALA A 136 -2.12 9.34 9.05
CA ALA A 136 -2.18 10.64 8.37
C ALA A 136 -3.13 11.64 9.04
N GLY A 137 -3.83 11.22 10.12
CA GLY A 137 -4.79 12.09 10.79
C GLY A 137 -6.08 12.31 10.00
N LEU A 138 -6.43 11.38 9.11
CA LEU A 138 -7.57 11.50 8.19
C LEU A 138 -8.73 10.55 8.50
N SER A 139 -8.59 9.71 9.50
CA SER A 139 -9.67 8.80 9.88
C SER A 139 -10.80 9.57 10.56
N ALA A 140 -12.02 9.18 10.23
CA ALA A 140 -13.20 9.78 10.84
C ALA A 140 -13.35 9.34 12.30
#